data_d35235bfe139004fec157f14427842b6
#
_entry.id   d35235bfe139004fec157f14427842b6
#
_cell.length_a   1.000
_cell.length_b   1.000
_cell.length_c   1.000
_cell.angle_alpha   90.00
_cell.angle_beta   90.00
_cell.angle_gamma   90.00
#
_symmetry.space_group_name_H-M   'P 1'
#
loop_
_entity.id
_entity.type
_entity.pdbx_description
1 polymer ?
#
loop_
_entity_poly.entity_id
_entity_poly.type
_entity_poly.pdbx_seq_one_letter_code
_entity_poly.pdbx_strand_id
1 'polypeptide(L)'
;MLYSENIKDYYLLDAGDSEKLEVWGPYILRRPDPMAIWKKQKPELWDKADAIYHRSKTGGGYWEFKKKLPEKWHIHYKDLTFKVSPTNFKHTGIFPEQAANWDFIYDKLKDRPDAKVLNLFAYSGAATTVAASAGISEVVHVDASKGMVEWAKENRDLSNLQNTCIRYIVEDCLKFMKREVRRGRKYDGIIMDPPSYGRGPNNEIFKFEEQIGPLIEEAAKLLSDDPLFLIVNTYTTGYSCTTIENVLRCYLPGSNPTGSNLGSNLPQGQEIGIKMKDIDFYLPCGFTTRWTK
;
A
#
# COMPACT_ATOMS: atom_id res chain seq x y z
N MET A 1 6.87 12.88 8.63
CA MET A 1 5.87 11.84 8.36
C MET A 1 5.01 12.24 7.17
N LEU A 2 4.76 11.33 6.24
CA LEU A 2 3.84 11.55 5.12
C LEU A 2 2.43 11.11 5.53
N TYR A 3 1.43 11.90 5.21
CA TYR A 3 0.01 11.57 5.36
C TYR A 3 -0.80 12.27 4.26
N SER A 4 -2.05 11.87 4.08
CA SER A 4 -3.00 12.49 3.16
C SER A 4 -4.35 12.70 3.83
N GLU A 5 -5.02 13.78 3.49
CA GLU A 5 -6.39 14.11 3.93
C GLU A 5 -7.41 13.91 2.81
N ASN A 6 -7.00 13.27 1.69
CA ASN A 6 -7.83 13.12 0.49
C ASN A 6 -8.83 11.95 0.52
N ILE A 7 -8.87 11.16 1.61
CA ILE A 7 -9.93 10.17 1.82
C ILE A 7 -11.10 10.87 2.51
N LYS A 8 -12.23 10.97 1.82
CA LYS A 8 -13.38 11.79 2.27
C LYS A 8 -14.11 11.19 3.46
N ASP A 9 -14.23 9.86 3.49
CA ASP A 9 -15.12 9.13 4.41
C ASP A 9 -14.33 8.28 5.42
N TYR A 10 -13.03 8.50 5.51
CA TYR A 10 -12.18 7.84 6.48
C TYR A 10 -11.40 8.85 7.30
N TYR A 11 -11.37 8.65 8.59
CA TYR A 11 -10.47 9.39 9.48
C TYR A 11 -10.23 8.63 10.80
N LEU A 12 -9.05 8.84 11.38
CA LEU A 12 -8.67 8.31 12.68
C LEU A 12 -9.26 9.22 13.77
N LEU A 13 -10.15 8.67 14.59
CA LEU A 13 -10.76 9.39 15.73
C LEU A 13 -9.79 9.47 16.92
N ASP A 14 -9.20 8.32 17.26
CA ASP A 14 -8.26 8.18 18.36
C ASP A 14 -7.37 6.96 18.18
N ALA A 15 -6.20 6.94 18.81
CA ALA A 15 -5.31 5.81 18.92
C ALA A 15 -4.64 5.83 20.30
N GLY A 16 -4.43 4.65 20.86
CA GLY A 16 -3.77 4.49 22.17
C GLY A 16 -4.05 3.13 22.79
N ASP A 17 -3.28 2.79 23.80
CA ASP A 17 -3.35 1.51 24.51
C ASP A 17 -3.34 0.29 23.55
N SER A 18 -2.51 0.36 22.50
CA SER A 18 -2.33 -0.63 21.43
C SER A 18 -3.57 -0.87 20.57
N GLU A 19 -4.43 0.12 20.42
CA GLU A 19 -5.64 0.11 19.61
C GLU A 19 -5.81 1.40 18.81
N LYS A 20 -6.69 1.36 17.81
CA LYS A 20 -7.15 2.51 17.07
C LYS A 20 -8.65 2.50 16.88
N LEU A 21 -9.25 3.69 16.90
CA LEU A 21 -10.66 3.94 16.66
C LEU A 21 -10.81 4.78 15.38
N GLU A 22 -11.47 4.24 14.38
CA GLU A 22 -11.49 4.78 13.03
C GLU A 22 -12.93 4.91 12.51
N VAL A 23 -13.20 5.97 11.76
CA VAL A 23 -14.42 6.08 10.95
C VAL A 23 -14.14 5.51 9.56
N TRP A 24 -15.05 4.66 9.10
CA TRP A 24 -15.05 4.02 7.80
C TRP A 24 -16.42 4.22 7.13
N GLY A 25 -16.60 5.36 6.44
CA GLY A 25 -17.90 5.77 5.95
C GLY A 25 -18.87 6.04 7.12
N PRO A 26 -20.02 5.35 7.20
CA PRO A 26 -20.98 5.56 8.28
C PRO A 26 -20.67 4.76 9.57
N TYR A 27 -19.57 4.00 9.60
CA TYR A 27 -19.28 3.07 10.69
C TYR A 27 -18.01 3.42 11.44
N ILE A 28 -18.02 3.17 12.77
CA ILE A 28 -16.87 3.33 13.65
C ILE A 28 -16.31 1.95 13.98
N LEU A 29 -15.06 1.71 13.63
CA LEU A 29 -14.38 0.45 13.86
C LEU A 29 -13.27 0.61 14.90
N ARG A 30 -13.20 -0.32 15.86
CA ARG A 30 -12.10 -0.45 16.80
C ARG A 30 -11.25 -1.65 16.42
N ARG A 31 -9.94 -1.43 16.26
CA ARG A 31 -9.00 -2.47 15.82
C ARG A 31 -7.70 -2.40 16.63
N PRO A 32 -6.99 -3.52 16.85
CA PRO A 32 -5.68 -3.51 17.47
C PRO A 32 -4.64 -2.84 16.57
N ASP A 33 -3.82 -1.98 17.16
CA ASP A 33 -2.66 -1.39 16.52
C ASP A 33 -1.49 -1.31 17.51
N PRO A 34 -0.47 -2.21 17.38
CA PRO A 34 0.62 -2.30 18.34
C PRO A 34 1.55 -1.08 18.34
N MET A 35 1.46 -0.19 17.34
CA MET A 35 2.25 1.04 17.30
C MET A 35 1.71 2.10 18.26
N ALA A 36 0.41 2.06 18.61
CA ALA A 36 -0.25 3.03 19.48
C ALA A 36 -0.01 2.73 20.96
N ILE A 37 1.24 2.77 21.44
CA ILE A 37 1.63 2.42 22.80
C ILE A 37 1.34 3.50 23.86
N TRP A 38 0.94 4.69 23.43
CA TRP A 38 0.54 5.81 24.28
C TRP A 38 -0.88 5.66 24.80
N LYS A 39 -1.32 6.55 25.70
CA LYS A 39 -2.68 6.56 26.23
C LYS A 39 -3.68 7.14 25.22
N LYS A 40 -4.89 6.62 25.23
CA LYS A 40 -6.04 7.16 24.50
C LYS A 40 -6.22 8.64 24.80
N GLN A 41 -6.39 9.45 23.76
CA GLN A 41 -6.54 10.91 23.89
C GLN A 41 -8.00 11.33 24.02
N LYS A 42 -8.93 10.52 23.51
CA LYS A 42 -10.39 10.75 23.49
C LYS A 42 -11.13 9.52 24.02
N PRO A 43 -10.91 9.10 25.29
CA PRO A 43 -11.45 7.84 25.82
C PRO A 43 -12.99 7.75 25.75
N GLU A 44 -13.69 8.88 25.78
CA GLU A 44 -15.15 8.97 25.70
C GLU A 44 -15.75 8.55 24.34
N LEU A 45 -14.90 8.44 23.30
CA LEU A 45 -15.34 8.04 21.97
C LEU A 45 -15.36 6.52 21.76
N TRP A 46 -14.62 5.77 22.58
CA TRP A 46 -14.35 4.36 22.32
C TRP A 46 -15.57 3.45 22.47
N ASP A 47 -16.54 3.84 23.31
CA ASP A 47 -17.81 3.12 23.46
C ASP A 47 -18.74 3.30 22.24
N LYS A 48 -18.43 4.23 21.33
CA LYS A 48 -19.20 4.46 20.10
C LYS A 48 -18.86 3.49 18.98
N ALA A 49 -17.89 2.58 19.19
CA ALA A 49 -17.51 1.61 18.17
C ALA A 49 -18.71 0.72 17.75
N ASP A 50 -18.96 0.64 16.45
CA ASP A 50 -20.00 -0.22 15.86
C ASP A 50 -19.55 -1.67 15.72
N ALA A 51 -18.24 -1.89 15.53
CA ALA A 51 -17.62 -3.20 15.54
C ALA A 51 -16.20 -3.17 16.12
N ILE A 52 -15.80 -4.26 16.77
CA ILE A 52 -14.50 -4.42 17.43
C ILE A 52 -13.82 -5.66 16.87
N TYR A 53 -12.58 -5.54 16.41
CA TYR A 53 -11.79 -6.70 16.02
C TYR A 53 -10.96 -7.19 17.20
N HIS A 54 -11.14 -8.44 17.56
CA HIS A 54 -10.38 -9.13 18.60
C HIS A 54 -9.31 -10.02 17.97
N ARG A 55 -8.04 -9.80 18.34
CA ARG A 55 -6.94 -10.63 17.86
C ARG A 55 -6.86 -11.95 18.62
N SER A 56 -6.77 -13.07 17.91
CA SER A 56 -6.51 -14.37 18.51
C SER A 56 -5.02 -14.53 18.87
N LYS A 57 -4.73 -15.31 19.91
CA LYS A 57 -3.36 -15.68 20.31
C LYS A 57 -2.66 -16.60 19.31
N THR A 58 -3.43 -17.30 18.47
CA THR A 58 -2.94 -18.26 17.48
C THR A 58 -2.83 -17.69 16.04
N GLY A 59 -3.04 -16.38 15.88
CA GLY A 59 -3.13 -15.69 14.60
C GLY A 59 -4.57 -15.50 14.11
N GLY A 60 -4.78 -14.47 13.29
CA GLY A 60 -6.14 -14.07 12.90
C GLY A 60 -6.93 -13.43 14.04
N GLY A 61 -8.26 -13.58 14.03
CA GLY A 61 -9.16 -13.03 15.03
C GLY A 61 -10.61 -13.08 14.57
N TYR A 62 -11.46 -12.30 15.25
CA TYR A 62 -12.88 -12.21 14.90
C TYR A 62 -13.42 -10.80 15.17
N TRP A 63 -14.51 -10.46 14.48
CA TRP A 63 -15.25 -9.23 14.71
C TRP A 63 -16.39 -9.43 15.69
N GLU A 64 -16.46 -8.61 16.71
CA GLU A 64 -17.62 -8.41 17.56
C GLU A 64 -18.44 -7.25 17.00
N PHE A 65 -19.65 -7.51 16.55
CA PHE A 65 -20.54 -6.50 16.00
C PHE A 65 -21.48 -5.98 17.08
N LYS A 66 -21.36 -4.69 17.44
CA LYS A 66 -22.29 -3.99 18.34
C LYS A 66 -23.56 -3.56 17.61
N LYS A 67 -23.46 -3.35 16.29
CA LYS A 67 -24.57 -3.08 15.37
C LYS A 67 -24.48 -4.01 14.16
N LYS A 68 -25.61 -4.20 13.49
CA LYS A 68 -25.62 -4.92 12.21
C LYS A 68 -24.94 -4.06 11.15
N LEU A 69 -23.79 -4.48 10.65
CA LEU A 69 -23.11 -3.89 9.51
C LEU A 69 -23.47 -4.65 8.23
N PRO A 70 -23.47 -4.00 7.05
CA PRO A 70 -23.53 -4.71 5.78
C PRO A 70 -22.23 -5.51 5.55
N GLU A 71 -22.27 -6.52 4.69
CA GLU A 71 -21.08 -7.29 4.33
C GLU A 71 -20.00 -6.41 3.68
N LYS A 72 -20.43 -5.40 2.93
CA LYS A 72 -19.57 -4.44 2.25
C LYS A 72 -20.22 -3.08 2.17
N TRP A 73 -19.39 -2.02 2.16
CA TRP A 73 -19.79 -0.65 1.85
C TRP A 73 -18.67 0.06 1.11
N HIS A 74 -18.80 1.34 0.85
CA HIS A 74 -17.84 2.09 0.05
C HIS A 74 -17.28 3.27 0.84
N ILE A 75 -16.04 3.63 0.52
CA ILE A 75 -15.40 4.88 0.91
C ILE A 75 -14.76 5.53 -0.33
N HIS A 76 -14.47 6.82 -0.24
CA HIS A 76 -14.05 7.62 -1.37
C HIS A 76 -12.68 8.25 -1.13
N TYR A 77 -11.83 8.16 -2.14
CA TYR A 77 -10.59 8.90 -2.25
C TYR A 77 -10.65 9.76 -3.51
N LYS A 78 -10.68 11.09 -3.35
CA LYS A 78 -10.98 12.03 -4.46
C LYS A 78 -12.27 11.60 -5.17
N ASP A 79 -12.19 11.23 -6.44
CA ASP A 79 -13.33 10.77 -7.25
C ASP A 79 -13.38 9.25 -7.43
N LEU A 80 -12.50 8.53 -6.74
CA LEU A 80 -12.44 7.07 -6.76
C LEU A 80 -13.24 6.47 -5.61
N THR A 81 -13.86 5.33 -5.87
CA THR A 81 -14.68 4.58 -4.93
C THR A 81 -14.04 3.23 -4.64
N PHE A 82 -13.87 2.92 -3.35
CA PHE A 82 -13.30 1.67 -2.90
C PHE A 82 -14.28 0.88 -2.03
N LYS A 83 -14.42 -0.39 -2.34
CA LYS A 83 -15.13 -1.34 -1.49
C LYS A 83 -14.34 -1.60 -0.22
N VAL A 84 -15.01 -1.57 0.92
CA VAL A 84 -14.50 -1.99 2.21
C VAL A 84 -15.42 -3.03 2.83
N SER A 85 -14.84 -3.96 3.58
CA SER A 85 -15.54 -5.06 4.22
C SER A 85 -14.75 -5.53 5.45
N PRO A 86 -15.38 -5.84 6.57
CA PRO A 86 -14.74 -6.58 7.65
C PRO A 86 -14.33 -7.97 7.15
N THR A 87 -13.04 -8.20 7.01
CA THR A 87 -12.54 -9.53 6.61
C THR A 87 -12.32 -10.43 7.83
N ASN A 88 -12.01 -11.70 7.62
CA ASN A 88 -11.60 -12.61 8.70
C ASN A 88 -10.28 -12.17 9.39
N PHE A 89 -9.64 -11.15 8.87
CA PHE A 89 -8.47 -10.48 9.44
C PHE A 89 -8.83 -9.07 9.90
N LYS A 90 -7.90 -8.37 10.57
CA LYS A 90 -8.10 -6.98 11.00
C LYS A 90 -8.26 -5.98 9.83
N HIS A 91 -7.96 -6.39 8.60
CA HIS A 91 -7.95 -5.51 7.43
C HIS A 91 -9.37 -5.34 6.85
N THR A 92 -9.61 -4.18 6.27
CA THR A 92 -10.93 -3.76 5.77
C THR A 92 -10.96 -3.56 4.26
N GLY A 93 -9.89 -3.90 3.56
CA GLY A 93 -9.82 -3.84 2.09
C GLY A 93 -8.86 -2.81 1.53
N ILE A 94 -8.60 -1.70 2.22
CA ILE A 94 -7.56 -0.74 1.86
C ILE A 94 -6.72 -0.33 3.07
N PHE A 95 -5.60 0.33 2.80
CA PHE A 95 -4.67 0.88 3.77
C PHE A 95 -4.69 2.41 3.64
N PRO A 96 -5.41 3.14 4.52
CA PRO A 96 -5.61 4.58 4.39
C PRO A 96 -4.31 5.40 4.43
N GLU A 97 -3.32 4.95 5.16
CA GLU A 97 -1.98 5.57 5.22
C GLU A 97 -1.31 5.64 3.86
N GLN A 98 -1.66 4.73 2.94
CA GLN A 98 -1.15 4.72 1.57
C GLN A 98 -1.68 5.86 0.70
N ALA A 99 -2.67 6.61 1.15
CA ALA A 99 -3.20 7.75 0.41
C ALA A 99 -2.12 8.81 0.11
N ALA A 100 -1.09 8.94 0.97
CA ALA A 100 0.07 9.78 0.71
C ALA A 100 0.89 9.30 -0.51
N ASN A 101 0.95 7.98 -0.75
CA ASN A 101 1.55 7.42 -1.95
C ASN A 101 0.61 7.54 -3.16
N TRP A 102 -0.70 7.44 -2.97
CA TRP A 102 -1.67 7.62 -4.05
C TRP A 102 -1.64 9.05 -4.60
N ASP A 103 -1.51 10.07 -3.74
CA ASP A 103 -1.31 11.46 -4.17
C ASP A 103 -0.04 11.59 -5.01
N PHE A 104 1.08 11.06 -4.53
CA PHE A 104 2.36 11.08 -5.25
C PHE A 104 2.29 10.35 -6.60
N ILE A 105 1.69 9.15 -6.65
CA ILE A 105 1.53 8.36 -7.88
C ILE A 105 0.73 9.14 -8.91
N TYR A 106 -0.41 9.68 -8.52
CA TYR A 106 -1.26 10.48 -9.42
C TYR A 106 -0.52 11.69 -9.96
N ASP A 107 0.16 12.46 -9.11
CA ASP A 107 0.90 13.66 -9.50
C ASP A 107 2.05 13.36 -10.47
N LYS A 108 2.71 12.21 -10.34
CA LYS A 108 3.77 11.77 -11.27
C LYS A 108 3.23 11.28 -12.62
N LEU A 109 1.98 10.83 -12.66
CA LEU A 109 1.40 10.18 -13.84
C LEU A 109 0.44 11.05 -14.66
N LYS A 110 -0.22 12.05 -14.07
CA LYS A 110 -1.31 12.84 -14.70
C LYS A 110 -0.96 13.50 -16.03
N ASP A 111 0.33 13.79 -16.27
CA ASP A 111 0.83 14.41 -17.50
C ASP A 111 1.66 13.44 -18.35
N ARG A 112 1.52 12.13 -18.12
CA ARG A 112 2.31 11.07 -18.77
C ARG A 112 1.40 9.97 -19.37
N PRO A 113 0.61 10.28 -20.40
CA PRO A 113 -0.38 9.34 -20.97
C PRO A 113 0.24 8.05 -21.52
N ASP A 114 1.50 8.06 -21.94
CA ASP A 114 2.20 6.90 -22.47
C ASP A 114 2.82 6.01 -21.37
N ALA A 115 2.78 6.44 -20.12
CA ALA A 115 3.42 5.73 -19.01
C ALA A 115 2.82 4.33 -18.79
N LYS A 116 3.67 3.42 -18.33
CA LYS A 116 3.32 2.05 -17.91
C LYS A 116 3.74 1.86 -16.46
N VAL A 117 2.81 1.37 -15.65
CA VAL A 117 3.04 1.15 -14.21
C VAL A 117 2.91 -0.33 -13.88
N LEU A 118 3.86 -0.83 -13.07
CA LEU A 118 3.82 -2.15 -12.47
C LEU A 118 3.53 -2.02 -10.97
N ASN A 119 2.43 -2.59 -10.51
CA ASN A 119 2.06 -2.66 -9.09
C ASN A 119 2.16 -4.11 -8.61
N LEU A 120 3.06 -4.36 -7.68
CA LEU A 120 3.41 -5.66 -7.12
C LEU A 120 2.92 -5.76 -5.68
N PHE A 121 2.47 -6.96 -5.26
CA PHE A 121 1.76 -7.15 -3.99
C PHE A 121 0.55 -6.20 -3.90
N ALA A 122 -0.16 -6.11 -5.02
CA ALA A 122 -1.07 -5.01 -5.30
C ALA A 122 -2.39 -5.08 -4.52
N TYR A 123 -2.63 -6.15 -3.75
CA TYR A 123 -3.75 -6.35 -2.83
C TYR A 123 -5.10 -6.06 -3.52
N SER A 124 -5.99 -5.28 -2.89
CA SER A 124 -7.28 -4.88 -3.43
C SER A 124 -7.21 -3.78 -4.52
N GLY A 125 -6.00 -3.39 -4.95
CA GLY A 125 -5.77 -2.55 -6.11
C GLY A 125 -6.01 -1.05 -5.94
N ALA A 126 -5.94 -0.49 -4.73
CA ALA A 126 -6.12 0.94 -4.56
C ALA A 126 -5.09 1.76 -5.35
N ALA A 127 -3.79 1.45 -5.22
CA ALA A 127 -2.73 2.10 -6.00
C ALA A 127 -2.86 1.84 -7.52
N THR A 128 -3.34 0.65 -7.93
CA THR A 128 -3.66 0.33 -9.33
C THR A 128 -4.75 1.23 -9.88
N THR A 129 -5.84 1.40 -9.13
CA THR A 129 -6.99 2.24 -9.52
C THR A 129 -6.58 3.71 -9.62
N VAL A 130 -5.77 4.18 -8.66
CA VAL A 130 -5.20 5.55 -8.70
C VAL A 130 -4.30 5.75 -9.90
N ALA A 131 -3.38 4.83 -10.20
CA ALA A 131 -2.53 4.94 -11.37
C ALA A 131 -3.34 4.95 -12.67
N ALA A 132 -4.35 4.09 -12.79
CA ALA A 132 -5.24 4.04 -13.96
C ALA A 132 -6.06 5.32 -14.14
N SER A 133 -6.50 5.96 -13.03
CA SER A 133 -7.27 7.22 -13.09
C SER A 133 -6.47 8.41 -13.62
N ALA A 134 -5.14 8.32 -13.65
CA ALA A 134 -4.28 9.32 -14.27
C ALA A 134 -4.29 9.27 -15.80
N GLY A 135 -4.98 8.31 -16.43
CA GLY A 135 -5.13 8.21 -17.90
C GLY A 135 -3.90 7.65 -18.61
N ILE A 136 -3.08 6.87 -17.95
CA ILE A 136 -1.85 6.27 -18.50
C ILE A 136 -2.14 5.07 -19.41
N SER A 137 -1.14 4.66 -20.20
CA SER A 137 -1.32 3.63 -21.23
C SER A 137 -1.55 2.22 -20.68
N GLU A 138 -0.93 1.84 -19.58
CA GLU A 138 -1.06 0.50 -19.02
C GLU A 138 -0.75 0.48 -17.51
N VAL A 139 -1.56 -0.25 -16.75
CA VAL A 139 -1.23 -0.67 -15.38
C VAL A 139 -1.19 -2.19 -15.32
N VAL A 140 -0.12 -2.75 -14.78
CA VAL A 140 -0.03 -4.19 -14.51
C VAL A 140 -0.18 -4.40 -13.01
N HIS A 141 -1.25 -5.07 -12.61
CA HIS A 141 -1.59 -5.43 -11.24
C HIS A 141 -1.21 -6.88 -10.97
N VAL A 142 -0.31 -7.12 -10.05
CA VAL A 142 0.17 -8.46 -9.69
C VAL A 142 -0.05 -8.73 -8.22
N ASP A 143 -0.79 -9.79 -7.92
CA ASP A 143 -0.97 -10.29 -6.55
C ASP A 143 -1.13 -11.82 -6.58
N ALA A 144 -0.61 -12.52 -5.58
CA ALA A 144 -0.72 -13.97 -5.49
C ALA A 144 -2.14 -14.44 -5.10
N SER A 145 -2.95 -13.57 -4.50
CA SER A 145 -4.30 -13.88 -4.04
C SER A 145 -5.33 -13.59 -5.13
N LYS A 146 -5.95 -14.65 -5.68
CA LYS A 146 -7.05 -14.51 -6.63
C LYS A 146 -8.20 -13.65 -6.07
N GLY A 147 -8.55 -13.81 -4.79
CA GLY A 147 -9.62 -13.04 -4.15
C GLY A 147 -9.31 -11.54 -4.11
N MET A 148 -8.05 -11.16 -3.89
CA MET A 148 -7.63 -9.75 -3.89
C MET A 148 -7.63 -9.17 -5.31
N VAL A 149 -7.22 -9.95 -6.30
CA VAL A 149 -7.30 -9.54 -7.71
C VAL A 149 -8.76 -9.32 -8.16
N GLU A 150 -9.69 -10.18 -7.75
CA GLU A 150 -11.13 -9.95 -8.02
C GLU A 150 -11.64 -8.70 -7.29
N TRP A 151 -11.22 -8.45 -6.06
CA TRP A 151 -11.56 -7.21 -5.35
C TRP A 151 -11.02 -5.97 -6.06
N ALA A 152 -9.81 -6.04 -6.61
CA ALA A 152 -9.23 -4.95 -7.39
C ALA A 152 -10.03 -4.62 -8.66
N LYS A 153 -10.59 -5.64 -9.33
CA LYS A 153 -11.50 -5.43 -10.46
C LYS A 153 -12.80 -4.74 -10.02
N GLU A 154 -13.37 -5.13 -8.87
CA GLU A 154 -14.55 -4.45 -8.32
C GLU A 154 -14.24 -2.97 -8.02
N ASN A 155 -13.08 -2.65 -7.45
CA ASN A 155 -12.66 -1.27 -7.16
C ASN A 155 -12.47 -0.44 -8.44
N ARG A 156 -11.92 -1.04 -9.52
CA ARG A 156 -11.88 -0.41 -10.85
C ARG A 156 -13.29 -0.05 -11.33
N ASP A 157 -14.21 -1.01 -11.23
CA ASP A 157 -15.58 -0.86 -11.75
C ASP A 157 -16.38 0.18 -10.95
N LEU A 158 -16.24 0.18 -9.62
CA LEU A 158 -16.82 1.19 -8.72
C LEU A 158 -16.28 2.60 -9.01
N SER A 159 -15.06 2.70 -9.49
CA SER A 159 -14.40 3.96 -9.86
C SER A 159 -14.64 4.38 -11.32
N ASN A 160 -15.51 3.67 -12.07
CA ASN A 160 -15.84 3.93 -13.48
C ASN A 160 -14.63 3.89 -14.43
N LEU A 161 -13.66 3.00 -14.16
CA LEU A 161 -12.41 2.87 -14.92
C LEU A 161 -12.38 1.62 -15.82
N GLN A 162 -13.55 1.10 -16.26
CA GLN A 162 -13.65 -0.11 -17.10
C GLN A 162 -12.92 0.04 -18.44
N ASN A 163 -12.81 1.27 -18.96
CA ASN A 163 -12.17 1.55 -20.24
C ASN A 163 -10.65 1.75 -20.15
N THR A 164 -10.05 1.61 -18.95
CA THR A 164 -8.61 1.72 -18.75
C THR A 164 -7.89 0.40 -18.99
N CYS A 165 -6.65 0.46 -19.47
CA CYS A 165 -5.84 -0.72 -19.72
C CYS A 165 -5.19 -1.23 -18.43
N ILE A 166 -5.89 -2.08 -17.68
CA ILE A 166 -5.35 -2.76 -16.49
C ILE A 166 -5.21 -4.25 -16.75
N ARG A 167 -4.00 -4.78 -16.65
CA ARG A 167 -3.71 -6.20 -16.72
C ARG A 167 -3.67 -6.80 -15.32
N TYR A 168 -4.57 -7.71 -15.02
CA TYR A 168 -4.65 -8.40 -13.73
C TYR A 168 -3.96 -9.76 -13.81
N ILE A 169 -3.00 -9.99 -12.93
CA ILE A 169 -2.16 -11.19 -12.89
C ILE A 169 -2.24 -11.82 -11.49
N VAL A 170 -2.63 -13.08 -11.43
CA VAL A 170 -2.60 -13.88 -10.19
C VAL A 170 -1.33 -14.73 -10.24
N GLU A 171 -0.25 -14.24 -9.62
CA GLU A 171 1.06 -14.91 -9.62
C GLU A 171 1.96 -14.39 -8.50
N ASP A 172 2.99 -15.14 -8.15
CA ASP A 172 4.11 -14.68 -7.34
C ASP A 172 4.85 -13.52 -8.02
N CYS A 173 5.09 -12.43 -7.27
CA CYS A 173 5.64 -11.19 -7.81
C CYS A 173 7.07 -11.35 -8.36
N LEU A 174 7.95 -12.08 -7.66
CA LEU A 174 9.32 -12.29 -8.11
C LEU A 174 9.37 -13.16 -9.38
N LYS A 175 8.56 -14.21 -9.43
CA LYS A 175 8.41 -15.07 -10.62
C LYS A 175 7.87 -14.28 -11.81
N PHE A 176 6.88 -13.44 -11.59
CA PHE A 176 6.33 -12.53 -12.61
C PHE A 176 7.42 -11.60 -13.15
N MET A 177 8.14 -10.89 -12.27
CA MET A 177 9.20 -9.95 -12.67
C MET A 177 10.29 -10.61 -13.49
N LYS A 178 10.81 -11.77 -13.05
CA LYS A 178 11.81 -12.54 -13.81
C LYS A 178 11.32 -12.91 -15.22
N ARG A 179 10.03 -13.18 -15.38
CA ARG A 179 9.42 -13.46 -16.68
C ARG A 179 9.35 -12.19 -17.54
N GLU A 180 8.97 -11.04 -16.97
CA GLU A 180 8.91 -9.77 -17.70
C GLU A 180 10.30 -9.26 -18.10
N VAL A 181 11.33 -9.47 -17.29
CA VAL A 181 12.74 -9.20 -17.66
C VAL A 181 13.15 -10.02 -18.89
N ARG A 182 12.86 -11.33 -18.92
CA ARG A 182 13.15 -12.17 -20.10
C ARG A 182 12.40 -11.72 -21.38
N ARG A 183 11.24 -11.07 -21.21
CA ARG A 183 10.44 -10.53 -22.33
C ARG A 183 10.87 -9.13 -22.76
N GLY A 184 11.88 -8.55 -22.11
CA GLY A 184 12.33 -7.19 -22.39
C GLY A 184 11.28 -6.11 -22.06
N ARG A 185 10.32 -6.40 -21.17
CA ARG A 185 9.31 -5.41 -20.75
C ARG A 185 9.95 -4.33 -19.89
N LYS A 186 9.41 -3.11 -20.01
CA LYS A 186 9.86 -1.93 -19.26
C LYS A 186 8.66 -1.17 -18.70
N TYR A 187 8.86 -0.52 -17.55
CA TYR A 187 7.87 0.24 -16.82
C TYR A 187 8.43 1.59 -16.36
N ASP A 188 7.60 2.61 -16.41
CA ASP A 188 7.97 3.97 -16.02
C ASP A 188 7.75 4.19 -14.51
N GLY A 189 6.82 3.48 -13.93
CA GLY A 189 6.58 3.46 -12.49
C GLY A 189 6.49 2.04 -11.94
N ILE A 190 7.14 1.80 -10.80
CA ILE A 190 7.03 0.51 -10.09
C ILE A 190 6.63 0.77 -8.63
N ILE A 191 5.63 0.04 -8.15
CA ILE A 191 5.12 0.10 -6.79
C ILE A 191 5.27 -1.29 -6.17
N MET A 192 5.85 -1.37 -4.98
CA MET A 192 6.00 -2.62 -4.22
C MET A 192 5.56 -2.44 -2.78
N ASP A 193 4.70 -3.34 -2.32
CA ASP A 193 4.24 -3.42 -0.93
C ASP A 193 4.42 -4.85 -0.37
N PRO A 194 5.68 -5.34 -0.28
CA PRO A 194 5.96 -6.71 0.11
C PRO A 194 5.58 -6.95 1.58
N PRO A 195 4.97 -8.12 1.89
CA PRO A 195 4.62 -8.47 3.26
C PRO A 195 5.88 -8.77 4.09
N SER A 196 5.78 -8.64 5.42
CA SER A 196 6.86 -9.09 6.33
C SER A 196 7.09 -10.58 6.25
N TYR A 197 5.99 -11.34 6.11
CA TYR A 197 5.97 -12.79 5.99
C TYR A 197 4.76 -13.21 5.15
N GLY A 198 4.92 -14.20 4.30
CA GLY A 198 3.83 -14.76 3.50
C GLY A 198 4.04 -16.21 3.12
N ARG A 199 2.97 -16.85 2.66
CA ARG A 199 3.03 -18.18 2.03
C ARG A 199 2.44 -18.06 0.64
N GLY A 200 3.20 -18.47 -0.35
CA GLY A 200 2.74 -18.59 -1.73
C GLY A 200 1.79 -19.78 -1.92
N PRO A 201 1.16 -19.86 -3.11
CA PRO A 201 0.17 -20.90 -3.42
C PRO A 201 0.73 -22.33 -3.33
N ASN A 202 2.03 -22.54 -3.49
CA ASN A 202 2.70 -23.82 -3.39
C ASN A 202 3.49 -23.99 -2.07
N ASN A 203 3.08 -23.30 -1.00
CA ASN A 203 3.74 -23.25 0.31
C ASN A 203 5.16 -22.64 0.31
N GLU A 204 5.54 -21.89 -0.71
CA GLU A 204 6.76 -21.10 -0.68
C GLU A 204 6.68 -20.08 0.47
N ILE A 205 7.75 -19.96 1.22
CA ILE A 205 7.82 -19.00 2.31
C ILE A 205 8.48 -17.72 1.80
N PHE A 206 7.74 -16.62 1.91
CA PHE A 206 8.26 -15.26 1.74
C PHE A 206 8.74 -14.74 3.09
N LYS A 207 9.99 -14.34 3.18
CA LYS A 207 10.54 -13.59 4.30
C LYS A 207 11.15 -12.31 3.76
N PHE A 208 10.78 -11.19 4.33
CA PHE A 208 11.17 -9.86 3.85
C PHE A 208 12.67 -9.72 3.69
N GLU A 209 13.44 -10.07 4.73
CA GLU A 209 14.90 -9.96 4.78
C GLU A 209 15.65 -10.77 3.70
N GLU A 210 15.07 -11.89 3.28
CA GLU A 210 15.65 -12.76 2.27
C GLU A 210 15.26 -12.32 0.84
N GLN A 211 14.10 -11.68 0.69
CA GLN A 211 13.49 -11.44 -0.61
C GLN A 211 13.58 -9.98 -1.09
N ILE A 212 13.75 -9.00 -0.19
CA ILE A 212 13.71 -7.58 -0.58
C ILE A 212 14.84 -7.20 -1.56
N GLY A 213 16.06 -7.71 -1.37
CA GLY A 213 17.18 -7.50 -2.29
C GLY A 213 16.89 -8.04 -3.69
N PRO A 214 16.58 -9.34 -3.86
CA PRO A 214 16.17 -9.93 -5.14
C PRO A 214 14.97 -9.22 -5.82
N LEU A 215 13.98 -8.78 -5.05
CA LEU A 215 12.84 -8.03 -5.60
C LEU A 215 13.28 -6.69 -6.19
N ILE A 216 14.09 -5.93 -5.47
CA ILE A 216 14.60 -4.63 -5.93
C ILE A 216 15.53 -4.80 -7.13
N GLU A 217 16.37 -5.82 -7.15
CA GLU A 217 17.23 -6.15 -8.28
C GLU A 217 16.43 -6.39 -9.56
N GLU A 218 15.39 -7.23 -9.51
CA GLU A 218 14.54 -7.49 -10.68
C GLU A 218 13.71 -6.26 -11.07
N ALA A 219 13.23 -5.47 -10.09
CA ALA A 219 12.53 -4.23 -10.36
C ALA A 219 13.42 -3.20 -11.08
N ALA A 220 14.68 -3.06 -10.67
CA ALA A 220 15.63 -2.17 -11.33
C ALA A 220 15.85 -2.54 -12.81
N LYS A 221 15.88 -3.83 -13.15
CA LYS A 221 15.97 -4.33 -14.53
C LYS A 221 14.73 -4.01 -15.36
N LEU A 222 13.57 -3.81 -14.72
CA LEU A 222 12.29 -3.52 -15.36
C LEU A 222 12.04 -2.02 -15.54
N LEU A 223 12.81 -1.13 -14.94
CA LEU A 223 12.69 0.30 -15.16
C LEU A 223 12.97 0.66 -16.63
N SER A 224 12.19 1.59 -17.18
CA SER A 224 12.41 2.18 -18.50
C SER A 224 13.68 3.03 -18.53
N ASP A 225 14.05 3.53 -19.70
CA ASP A 225 15.22 4.43 -19.85
C ASP A 225 14.94 5.82 -19.25
N ASP A 226 13.65 6.21 -19.15
CA ASP A 226 13.18 7.45 -18.50
C ASP A 226 12.12 7.16 -17.43
N PRO A 227 12.49 6.46 -16.33
CA PRO A 227 11.55 6.07 -15.29
C PRO A 227 11.10 7.27 -14.46
N LEU A 228 9.86 7.23 -13.99
CA LEU A 228 9.26 8.27 -13.17
C LEU A 228 9.48 8.04 -11.68
N PHE A 229 9.29 6.78 -11.25
CA PHE A 229 9.45 6.41 -9.84
C PHE A 229 9.61 4.92 -9.61
N LEU A 230 10.19 4.60 -8.46
CA LEU A 230 10.08 3.32 -7.79
C LEU A 230 9.70 3.57 -6.33
N ILE A 231 8.63 2.92 -5.85
CA ILE A 231 8.13 3.01 -4.47
C ILE A 231 8.24 1.65 -3.82
N VAL A 232 8.83 1.62 -2.62
CA VAL A 232 8.87 0.43 -1.75
C VAL A 232 8.26 0.77 -0.41
N ASN A 233 7.18 0.09 -0.05
CA ASN A 233 6.56 0.20 1.27
C ASN A 233 7.09 -0.88 2.21
N THR A 234 7.18 -0.57 3.48
CA THR A 234 7.72 -1.48 4.49
C THR A 234 6.95 -1.34 5.79
N TYR A 235 6.31 -2.44 6.20
CA TYR A 235 5.60 -2.58 7.47
C TYR A 235 6.31 -3.55 8.43
N THR A 236 7.48 -4.02 8.02
CA THR A 236 8.27 -4.99 8.78
C THR A 236 8.99 -4.29 9.92
N THR A 237 8.69 -4.69 11.15
CA THR A 237 9.38 -4.18 12.34
C THR A 237 10.86 -4.56 12.35
N GLY A 238 11.71 -3.68 12.90
CA GLY A 238 13.15 -3.90 12.99
C GLY A 238 13.98 -3.33 11.82
N TYR A 239 13.33 -2.85 10.76
CA TYR A 239 14.01 -2.14 9.68
C TYR A 239 13.66 -0.65 9.70
N SER A 240 14.66 0.18 9.44
CA SER A 240 14.47 1.62 9.24
C SER A 240 14.32 1.96 7.76
N CYS A 241 13.84 3.16 7.46
CA CYS A 241 13.82 3.65 6.07
C CYS A 241 15.22 3.66 5.45
N THR A 242 16.27 4.01 6.21
CA THR A 242 17.66 4.00 5.75
C THR A 242 18.13 2.62 5.31
N THR A 243 17.63 1.53 5.93
CA THR A 243 17.92 0.16 5.46
C THR A 243 17.44 -0.04 4.04
N ILE A 244 16.21 0.38 3.73
CA ILE A 244 15.61 0.23 2.40
C ILE A 244 16.28 1.18 1.39
N GLU A 245 16.62 2.41 1.80
CA GLU A 245 17.41 3.33 0.97
C GLU A 245 18.73 2.68 0.53
N ASN A 246 19.44 2.05 1.47
CA ASN A 246 20.72 1.40 1.17
C ASN A 246 20.54 0.22 0.22
N VAL A 247 19.49 -0.60 0.38
CA VAL A 247 19.20 -1.70 -0.55
C VAL A 247 18.89 -1.14 -1.95
N LEU A 248 18.07 -0.09 -2.05
CA LEU A 248 17.78 0.57 -3.33
C LEU A 248 19.03 1.12 -4.00
N ARG A 249 19.94 1.76 -3.25
CA ARG A 249 21.21 2.30 -3.75
C ARG A 249 22.12 1.23 -4.38
N CYS A 250 22.02 -0.02 -3.92
CA CYS A 250 22.83 -1.11 -4.49
C CYS A 250 22.42 -1.46 -5.93
N TYR A 251 21.18 -1.21 -6.33
CA TYR A 251 20.63 -1.69 -7.59
C TYR A 251 20.14 -0.60 -8.54
N LEU A 252 19.80 0.60 -8.04
CA LEU A 252 19.24 1.65 -8.88
C LEU A 252 20.31 2.45 -9.61
N PRO A 253 20.08 2.81 -10.89
CA PRO A 253 21.02 3.57 -11.69
C PRO A 253 21.27 4.96 -11.07
N GLY A 254 22.55 5.36 -11.02
CA GLY A 254 22.97 6.65 -10.48
C GLY A 254 22.93 6.77 -8.95
N SER A 255 22.59 5.71 -8.22
CA SER A 255 22.49 5.71 -6.76
C SER A 255 23.66 5.01 -6.05
N ASN A 256 24.65 4.49 -6.81
CA ASN A 256 25.75 3.70 -6.25
C ASN A 256 26.63 4.56 -5.32
N PRO A 257 26.85 4.17 -4.05
CA PRO A 257 27.62 4.93 -3.06
C PRO A 257 29.13 5.03 -3.36
N THR A 258 29.66 4.20 -4.27
CA THR A 258 31.11 4.17 -4.62
C THR A 258 31.47 5.04 -5.83
N GLY A 259 30.49 5.68 -6.50
CA GLY A 259 30.72 6.55 -7.65
C GLY A 259 31.07 7.97 -7.26
N SER A 260 31.98 8.62 -8.00
CA SER A 260 32.36 10.02 -7.84
C SER A 260 31.24 11.04 -8.12
N ASN A 261 30.13 10.60 -8.65
CA ASN A 261 28.90 11.37 -8.89
C ASN A 261 27.78 10.80 -8.00
N LEU A 262 27.63 11.33 -6.79
CA LEU A 262 26.41 11.25 -6.02
C LEU A 262 25.33 11.99 -6.84
N GLY A 263 24.59 11.27 -7.68
CA GLY A 263 23.49 11.83 -8.46
C GLY A 263 22.45 12.47 -7.55
N SER A 264 21.76 13.47 -8.04
CA SER A 264 20.66 14.16 -7.34
C SER A 264 19.46 13.24 -6.98
N ASN A 265 19.48 12.00 -7.44
CA ASN A 265 18.34 11.09 -7.43
C ASN A 265 18.54 9.95 -6.43
N LEU A 266 18.77 10.30 -5.17
CA LEU A 266 18.88 9.30 -4.11
C LEU A 266 17.49 8.84 -3.63
N PRO A 267 17.32 7.54 -3.31
CA PRO A 267 16.11 7.06 -2.64
C PRO A 267 15.88 7.82 -1.35
N GLN A 268 14.63 8.20 -1.08
CA GLN A 268 14.22 8.93 0.11
C GLN A 268 13.18 8.11 0.89
N GLY A 269 13.56 7.66 2.07
CA GLY A 269 12.70 6.95 2.98
C GLY A 269 12.03 7.91 3.96
N GLN A 270 10.72 7.77 4.11
CA GLN A 270 9.92 8.56 5.04
C GLN A 270 8.89 7.69 5.73
N GLU A 271 8.61 8.02 6.97
CA GLU A 271 7.53 7.40 7.71
C GLU A 271 6.18 7.81 7.12
N ILE A 272 5.27 6.84 6.97
CA ILE A 272 3.88 7.07 6.59
C ILE A 272 2.95 6.82 7.77
N GLY A 273 1.88 7.59 7.86
CA GLY A 273 0.96 7.47 8.97
C GLY A 273 -0.38 8.14 8.71
N ILE A 274 -1.20 8.16 9.75
CA ILE A 274 -2.54 8.72 9.72
C ILE A 274 -2.60 9.81 10.79
N LYS A 275 -3.01 11.02 10.39
CA LYS A 275 -3.28 12.11 11.31
C LYS A 275 -4.59 11.86 12.06
N MET A 276 -4.59 12.07 13.36
CA MET A 276 -5.82 12.03 14.15
C MET A 276 -6.68 13.26 13.86
N LYS A 277 -7.99 13.03 13.82
CA LYS A 277 -8.94 14.11 13.57
C LYS A 277 -8.94 15.12 14.73
N ASP A 278 -8.89 16.41 14.37
CA ASP A 278 -9.00 17.56 15.27
C ASP A 278 -7.87 17.75 16.29
N ILE A 279 -6.79 16.97 16.20
CA ILE A 279 -5.61 17.16 17.04
C ILE A 279 -4.32 16.95 16.23
N ASP A 280 -3.24 17.58 16.66
CA ASP A 280 -1.93 17.39 16.03
C ASP A 280 -1.21 16.16 16.61
N PHE A 281 -1.77 15.00 16.29
CA PHE A 281 -1.28 13.71 16.74
C PHE A 281 -1.35 12.70 15.60
N TYR A 282 -0.39 11.79 15.51
CA TYR A 282 -0.24 10.90 14.36
C TYR A 282 -0.07 9.45 14.80
N LEU A 283 -0.70 8.53 14.09
CA LEU A 283 -0.45 7.10 14.18
C LEU A 283 0.56 6.71 13.10
N PRO A 284 1.80 6.36 13.46
CA PRO A 284 2.77 5.83 12.50
C PRO A 284 2.33 4.43 12.04
N CYS A 285 2.40 4.16 10.74
CA CYS A 285 1.93 2.89 10.17
C CYS A 285 3.07 2.06 9.57
N GLY A 286 4.10 2.71 9.04
CA GLY A 286 5.24 2.07 8.38
C GLY A 286 6.11 3.10 7.67
N PHE A 287 6.89 2.63 6.71
CA PHE A 287 7.78 3.47 5.90
C PHE A 287 7.46 3.32 4.43
N THR A 288 7.65 4.39 3.68
CA THR A 288 7.72 4.37 2.23
C THR A 288 9.07 4.91 1.80
N THR A 289 9.73 4.23 0.89
CA THR A 289 10.96 4.71 0.26
C THR A 289 10.66 4.97 -1.21
N ARG A 290 10.83 6.23 -1.63
CA ARG A 290 10.57 6.69 -2.99
C ARG A 290 11.87 7.03 -3.68
N TRP A 291 12.03 6.55 -4.88
CA TRP A 291 13.09 6.96 -5.79
C TRP A 291 12.46 7.57 -7.04
N THR A 292 13.02 8.67 -7.53
CA THR A 292 12.63 9.34 -8.79
C THR A 292 13.90 9.65 -9.57
N LYS A 293 13.82 9.60 -10.88
CA LYS A 293 14.89 10.03 -11.77
C LYS A 293 14.89 11.55 -11.93
#